data_8eea4701e9a19aafa793c505917b3532
#
_entry.id   8eea4701e9a19aafa793c505917b3532
#
_cell.length_a   1.000
_cell.length_b   1.000
_cell.length_c   1.000
_cell.angle_alpha   90.00
_cell.angle_beta   90.00
_cell.angle_gamma   90.00
#
_symmetry.space_group_name_H-M   'P 1'
#
loop_
_entity.id
_entity.type
_entity.pdbx_description
1 polymer ?
#
loop_
_entity_poly.entity_id
_entity_poly.type
_entity_poly.pdbx_seq_one_letter_code
_entity_poly.pdbx_strand_id
1 'polypeptide(L)'
;MQRLLVLLLLTLISSCKKNFVPLESSIVKIDNLEVDEVDFKYLSTKSKFQYKNENQLINATLNTRIERDEKIWFSVRVALGVEAARGLITKDELTIIDRVNKQVIISSPDIIEKTFKIKLNFQQLESILIGNLLYDISSNDQLLKEGTYFKIVQQKESIQSQNLVNMKTSKIEKLILFDEITNYLLTVDYENFKPLGNILFPGRHLFTSISYLENSSVPIINNI
;
A
#
# COMPACT_ATOMS: atom_id res chain seq x y z
N MET A 1 -50.54 40.51 -5.02
CA MET A 1 -49.11 40.35 -5.32
C MET A 1 -48.41 39.37 -4.37
N GLN A 2 -48.68 39.40 -3.07
CA GLN A 2 -47.99 38.54 -2.07
C GLN A 2 -48.22 37.03 -2.27
N ARG A 3 -49.42 36.63 -2.74
CA ARG A 3 -49.74 35.21 -3.00
C ARG A 3 -49.06 34.64 -4.26
N LEU A 4 -48.75 35.50 -5.22
CA LEU A 4 -48.04 35.09 -6.45
C LEU A 4 -46.55 34.86 -6.20
N LEU A 5 -45.96 35.62 -5.23
CA LEU A 5 -44.58 35.49 -4.83
C LEU A 5 -44.28 34.18 -4.07
N VAL A 6 -45.23 33.73 -3.27
CA VAL A 6 -45.15 32.46 -2.50
C VAL A 6 -45.23 31.26 -3.43
N LEU A 7 -46.03 31.34 -4.51
CA LEU A 7 -46.13 30.25 -5.50
C LEU A 7 -44.85 30.12 -6.34
N LEU A 8 -44.14 31.24 -6.61
CA LEU A 8 -42.88 31.22 -7.37
C LEU A 8 -41.71 30.68 -6.54
N LEU A 9 -41.77 30.79 -5.20
CA LEU A 9 -40.71 30.30 -4.30
C LEU A 9 -40.76 28.74 -4.11
N LEU A 10 -41.93 28.13 -4.35
CA LEU A 10 -42.14 26.68 -4.18
C LEU A 10 -41.64 25.84 -5.36
N THR A 11 -41.26 26.43 -6.49
CA THR A 11 -40.79 25.71 -7.69
C THR A 11 -39.26 25.54 -7.74
N LEU A 12 -38.49 26.09 -6.79
CA LEU A 12 -37.02 26.07 -6.81
C LEU A 12 -36.39 24.90 -6.03
N ILE A 13 -37.18 24.01 -5.43
CA ILE A 13 -36.67 22.78 -4.79
C ILE A 13 -36.71 21.59 -5.73
N SER A 14 -36.25 21.73 -6.97
CA SER A 14 -35.82 20.58 -7.74
C SER A 14 -34.46 20.12 -7.22
N SER A 15 -34.49 19.41 -6.10
CA SER A 15 -33.37 18.66 -5.54
C SER A 15 -32.86 17.71 -6.62
N CYS A 16 -31.69 18.02 -7.19
CA CYS A 16 -30.89 17.03 -7.93
C CYS A 16 -30.59 15.87 -6.98
N LYS A 17 -31.42 14.84 -7.01
CA LYS A 17 -31.02 13.53 -6.50
C LYS A 17 -29.85 13.08 -7.35
N LYS A 18 -28.62 13.21 -6.82
CA LYS A 18 -27.50 12.43 -7.31
C LYS A 18 -27.89 10.97 -7.10
N ASN A 19 -28.33 10.32 -8.16
CA ASN A 19 -28.48 8.88 -8.14
C ASN A 19 -27.08 8.32 -7.87
N PHE A 20 -26.88 7.85 -6.65
CA PHE A 20 -25.74 7.01 -6.33
C PHE A 20 -26.00 5.70 -7.07
N VAL A 21 -25.35 5.55 -8.22
CA VAL A 21 -25.30 4.26 -8.91
C VAL A 21 -24.34 3.42 -8.09
N PRO A 22 -24.80 2.34 -7.42
CA PRO A 22 -23.89 1.42 -6.75
C PRO A 22 -22.91 0.91 -7.81
N LEU A 23 -21.64 0.87 -7.47
CA LEU A 23 -20.63 0.24 -8.34
C LEU A 23 -21.01 -1.25 -8.41
N GLU A 24 -21.55 -1.68 -9.54
CA GLU A 24 -21.87 -3.10 -9.73
C GLU A 24 -20.56 -3.89 -9.73
N SER A 25 -20.33 -4.66 -8.68
CA SER A 25 -19.28 -5.67 -8.65
C SER A 25 -19.85 -6.96 -9.24
N SER A 26 -19.25 -7.44 -10.32
CA SER A 26 -19.60 -8.74 -10.91
C SER A 26 -18.45 -9.73 -10.69
N ILE A 27 -18.78 -10.95 -10.26
CA ILE A 27 -17.79 -12.03 -10.15
C ILE A 27 -17.31 -12.37 -11.56
N VAL A 28 -16.01 -12.36 -11.79
CA VAL A 28 -15.35 -12.65 -13.06
C VAL A 28 -14.60 -13.97 -12.94
N LYS A 29 -14.55 -14.75 -14.02
CA LYS A 29 -13.70 -15.95 -14.07
C LYS A 29 -12.22 -15.56 -14.11
N ILE A 30 -11.38 -16.33 -13.43
CA ILE A 30 -9.94 -16.11 -13.31
C ILE A 30 -9.23 -16.15 -14.67
N ASP A 31 -9.77 -16.87 -15.65
CA ASP A 31 -9.14 -17.11 -16.96
C ASP A 31 -8.82 -15.84 -17.77
N ASN A 32 -9.38 -14.69 -17.41
CA ASN A 32 -9.21 -13.41 -18.13
C ASN A 32 -8.45 -12.35 -17.30
N LEU A 33 -7.88 -12.71 -16.16
CA LEU A 33 -7.11 -11.79 -15.35
C LEU A 33 -5.62 -11.95 -15.64
N GLU A 34 -5.02 -10.88 -16.13
CA GLU A 34 -3.58 -10.74 -16.27
C GLU A 34 -3.11 -9.64 -15.29
N VAL A 35 -2.19 -10.00 -14.41
CA VAL A 35 -1.48 -9.05 -13.53
C VAL A 35 -0.05 -8.96 -14.08
N ASP A 36 0.33 -7.77 -14.52
CA ASP A 36 1.68 -7.50 -15.00
C ASP A 36 2.59 -7.23 -13.81
N GLU A 37 3.22 -8.28 -13.28
CA GLU A 37 4.13 -8.19 -12.15
C GLU A 37 5.49 -7.66 -12.56
N VAL A 38 6.15 -6.99 -11.60
CA VAL A 38 7.52 -6.50 -11.76
C VAL A 38 8.48 -7.67 -11.62
N ASP A 39 9.17 -8.03 -12.71
CA ASP A 39 10.20 -9.08 -12.74
C ASP A 39 11.60 -8.48 -12.94
N PHE A 40 12.55 -8.89 -12.09
CA PHE A 40 13.93 -8.43 -12.12
C PHE A 40 14.82 -9.40 -11.33
N LYS A 41 16.11 -9.39 -11.63
CA LYS A 41 17.12 -10.02 -10.78
C LYS A 41 17.69 -9.02 -9.76
N TYR A 42 17.97 -7.81 -10.21
CA TYR A 42 18.47 -6.72 -9.39
C TYR A 42 17.68 -5.45 -9.68
N LEU A 43 17.18 -4.81 -8.63
CA LEU A 43 16.47 -3.53 -8.71
C LEU A 43 17.20 -2.51 -7.84
N SER A 44 17.41 -1.29 -8.37
CA SER A 44 17.94 -0.17 -7.62
C SER A 44 17.05 1.04 -7.79
N THR A 45 16.58 1.60 -6.70
CA THR A 45 15.71 2.78 -6.70
C THR A 45 16.27 3.88 -5.81
N LYS A 46 15.92 5.12 -6.14
CA LYS A 46 16.15 6.30 -5.32
C LYS A 46 14.87 7.09 -5.26
N SER A 47 14.30 7.22 -4.07
CA SER A 47 13.02 7.86 -3.86
C SER A 47 13.10 8.95 -2.80
N LYS A 48 12.16 9.90 -2.85
CA LYS A 48 11.87 10.78 -1.72
C LYS A 48 11.02 9.98 -0.74
N PHE A 49 11.43 9.97 0.51
CA PHE A 49 10.71 9.34 1.61
C PHE A 49 10.16 10.42 2.52
N GLN A 50 8.90 10.31 2.87
CA GLN A 50 8.26 11.14 3.85
C GLN A 50 7.50 10.27 4.84
N TYR A 51 7.79 10.46 6.12
CA TYR A 51 7.01 9.85 7.19
C TYR A 51 6.31 10.95 7.98
N LYS A 52 5.02 10.79 8.17
CA LYS A 52 4.18 11.73 8.91
C LYS A 52 3.29 10.99 9.90
N ASN A 53 3.35 11.39 11.14
CA ASN A 53 2.37 11.05 12.16
C ASN A 53 1.90 12.33 12.89
N GLU A 54 1.14 12.17 13.96
CA GLU A 54 0.61 13.31 14.74
C GLU A 54 1.70 14.23 15.29
N ASN A 55 2.88 13.69 15.61
CA ASN A 55 3.96 14.38 16.33
C ASN A 55 5.20 14.67 15.48
N GLN A 56 5.35 14.05 14.31
CA GLN A 56 6.58 14.08 13.54
C GLN A 56 6.33 14.17 12.03
N LEU A 57 7.18 14.93 11.36
CA LEU A 57 7.31 14.95 9.91
C LEU A 57 8.79 14.75 9.56
N ILE A 58 9.11 13.60 8.98
CA ILE A 58 10.46 13.27 8.54
C ILE A 58 10.49 13.26 7.01
N ASN A 59 11.41 14.05 6.43
CA ASN A 59 11.71 14.02 5.01
C ASN A 59 13.11 13.48 4.80
N ALA A 60 13.25 12.51 3.91
CA ALA A 60 14.51 11.85 3.62
C ALA A 60 14.60 11.43 2.15
N THR A 61 15.79 11.02 1.75
CA THR A 61 16.01 10.26 0.52
C THR A 61 16.25 8.81 0.91
N LEU A 62 15.46 7.91 0.34
CA LEU A 62 15.61 6.47 0.46
C LEU A 62 16.29 5.92 -0.80
N ASN A 63 17.41 5.26 -0.63
CA ASN A 63 18.02 4.44 -1.68
C ASN A 63 17.78 2.99 -1.33
N THR A 64 17.22 2.23 -2.27
CA THR A 64 16.93 0.80 -2.06
C THR A 64 17.59 -0.01 -3.16
N ARG A 65 18.15 -1.16 -2.79
CA ARG A 65 18.68 -2.17 -3.72
C ARG A 65 18.13 -3.51 -3.33
N ILE A 66 17.49 -4.17 -4.26
CA ILE A 66 16.86 -5.46 -4.05
C ILE A 66 17.55 -6.48 -4.96
N GLU A 67 17.99 -7.57 -4.39
CA GLU A 67 18.28 -8.81 -5.08
C GLU A 67 17.09 -9.71 -4.83
N ARG A 68 16.37 -10.07 -5.91
CA ARG A 68 15.09 -10.74 -5.82
C ARG A 68 15.17 -12.01 -4.99
N ASP A 69 14.21 -12.18 -4.08
CA ASP A 69 14.07 -13.32 -3.16
C ASP A 69 15.27 -13.55 -2.19
N GLU A 70 16.25 -12.65 -2.18
CA GLU A 70 17.47 -12.83 -1.38
C GLU A 70 17.65 -11.76 -0.32
N LYS A 71 17.68 -10.47 -0.71
CA LYS A 71 17.96 -9.38 0.22
C LYS A 71 17.47 -8.03 -0.27
N ILE A 72 17.12 -7.18 0.70
CA ILE A 72 16.79 -5.78 0.49
C ILE A 72 17.77 -4.93 1.29
N TRP A 73 18.61 -4.19 0.59
CA TRP A 73 19.47 -3.18 1.20
C TRP A 73 18.81 -1.81 1.07
N PHE A 74 18.90 -0.98 2.12
CA PHE A 74 18.41 0.39 2.09
C PHE A 74 19.35 1.36 2.80
N SER A 75 19.29 2.65 2.40
CA SER A 75 19.99 3.76 3.05
C SER A 75 19.06 4.97 3.09
N VAL A 76 18.88 5.51 4.28
CA VAL A 76 18.07 6.69 4.56
C VAL A 76 19.00 7.89 4.73
N ARG A 77 18.84 8.90 3.89
CA ARG A 77 19.60 10.15 3.95
C ARG A 77 18.68 11.33 4.24
N VAL A 78 19.01 12.05 5.27
CA VAL A 78 18.29 13.27 5.70
C VAL A 78 18.91 14.53 5.08
N ALA A 79 18.57 15.70 5.64
CA ALA A 79 19.08 16.98 5.16
C ALA A 79 20.58 16.97 4.87
N LEU A 80 21.01 17.71 3.85
CA LEU A 80 22.41 17.82 3.38
C LEU A 80 23.03 16.49 2.93
N GLY A 81 22.21 15.46 2.67
CA GLY A 81 22.70 14.15 2.20
C GLY A 81 23.36 13.29 3.27
N VAL A 82 23.26 13.68 4.55
CA VAL A 82 23.80 12.90 5.67
C VAL A 82 23.03 11.59 5.79
N GLU A 83 23.76 10.48 5.83
CA GLU A 83 23.15 9.18 6.05
C GLU A 83 22.76 9.01 7.52
N ALA A 84 21.46 8.95 7.77
CA ALA A 84 20.91 8.76 9.12
C ALA A 84 20.89 7.28 9.50
N ALA A 85 20.56 6.41 8.55
CA ALA A 85 20.52 4.97 8.76
C ALA A 85 20.79 4.21 7.48
N ARG A 86 21.26 2.97 7.60
CA ARG A 86 21.25 1.97 6.54
C ARG A 86 20.89 0.63 7.11
N GLY A 87 20.34 -0.25 6.28
CA GLY A 87 19.98 -1.59 6.71
C GLY A 87 20.06 -2.62 5.60
N LEU A 88 20.02 -3.85 6.04
CA LEU A 88 19.95 -5.03 5.22
C LEU A 88 18.86 -5.94 5.80
N ILE A 89 17.93 -6.34 4.96
CA ILE A 89 16.88 -7.30 5.28
C ILE A 89 17.15 -8.56 4.46
N THR A 90 17.17 -9.69 5.10
CA THR A 90 17.22 -11.02 4.51
C THR A 90 16.02 -11.84 5.01
N LYS A 91 15.92 -13.10 4.60
CA LYS A 91 14.88 -14.01 5.11
C LYS A 91 15.01 -14.26 6.62
N ASP A 92 16.23 -14.19 7.14
CA ASP A 92 16.55 -14.63 8.51
C ASP A 92 16.91 -13.46 9.44
N GLU A 93 17.36 -12.34 8.90
CA GLU A 93 17.92 -11.25 9.70
C GLU A 93 17.58 -9.87 9.14
N LEU A 94 17.33 -8.95 10.05
CA LEU A 94 17.32 -7.51 9.81
C LEU A 94 18.47 -6.88 10.57
N THR A 95 19.42 -6.29 9.85
CA THR A 95 20.48 -5.47 10.43
C THR A 95 20.26 -4.01 10.08
N ILE A 96 20.26 -3.10 11.09
CA ILE A 96 20.19 -1.64 10.90
C ILE A 96 21.38 -0.99 11.58
N ILE A 97 22.08 -0.14 10.85
CA ILE A 97 23.09 0.77 11.39
C ILE A 97 22.43 2.13 11.54
N ASP A 98 22.10 2.50 12.76
CA ASP A 98 21.57 3.81 13.13
C ASP A 98 22.76 4.75 13.43
N ARG A 99 22.98 5.69 12.53
CA ARG A 99 24.10 6.63 12.65
C ARG A 99 23.77 7.82 13.55
N VAL A 100 22.50 8.10 13.75
CA VAL A 100 22.03 9.19 14.61
C VAL A 100 22.29 8.81 16.07
N ASN A 101 21.85 7.60 16.47
CA ASN A 101 22.00 7.09 17.83
C ASN A 101 23.29 6.28 18.02
N LYS A 102 24.11 6.13 16.96
CA LYS A 102 25.41 5.41 16.98
C LYS A 102 25.28 3.97 17.47
N GLN A 103 24.28 3.26 16.98
CA GLN A 103 23.99 1.88 17.38
C GLN A 103 23.79 0.96 16.16
N VAL A 104 24.02 -0.31 16.38
CA VAL A 104 23.68 -1.38 15.44
C VAL A 104 22.56 -2.20 16.05
N ILE A 105 21.50 -2.36 15.30
CA ILE A 105 20.34 -3.17 15.67
C ILE A 105 20.37 -4.43 14.80
N ILE A 106 20.44 -5.57 15.43
CA ILE A 106 20.32 -6.88 14.77
C ILE A 106 19.08 -7.55 15.36
N SER A 107 18.20 -7.99 14.49
CA SER A 107 16.93 -8.57 14.91
C SER A 107 16.47 -9.63 13.89
N SER A 108 15.58 -10.51 14.32
CA SER A 108 14.81 -11.31 13.37
C SER A 108 13.84 -10.44 12.58
N PRO A 109 13.38 -10.90 11.39
CA PRO A 109 12.36 -10.20 10.60
C PRO A 109 11.05 -9.95 11.33
N ASP A 110 10.76 -10.65 12.42
CA ASP A 110 9.58 -10.46 13.28
C ASP A 110 9.47 -9.03 13.85
N ILE A 111 10.55 -8.25 13.80
CA ILE A 111 10.48 -6.83 14.19
C ILE A 111 9.56 -6.05 13.25
N ILE A 112 9.41 -6.49 12.01
CA ILE A 112 8.47 -5.90 11.02
C ILE A 112 7.05 -6.11 11.54
N GLU A 113 6.72 -7.33 11.97
CA GLU A 113 5.43 -7.64 12.60
C GLU A 113 5.20 -6.80 13.85
N LYS A 114 6.20 -6.70 14.73
CA LYS A 114 6.10 -5.89 15.95
C LYS A 114 5.87 -4.41 15.65
N THR A 115 6.45 -3.90 14.56
CA THR A 115 6.37 -2.48 14.17
C THR A 115 5.07 -2.18 13.42
N PHE A 116 4.71 -3.01 12.45
CA PHE A 116 3.57 -2.80 11.57
C PHE A 116 2.33 -3.60 11.99
N LYS A 117 2.41 -4.41 13.04
CA LYS A 117 1.30 -5.25 13.56
C LYS A 117 0.69 -6.20 12.53
N ILE A 118 1.36 -6.44 11.41
CA ILE A 118 1.01 -7.40 10.38
C ILE A 118 2.17 -8.37 10.21
N LYS A 119 1.87 -9.67 10.25
CA LYS A 119 2.86 -10.72 10.01
C LYS A 119 3.15 -10.82 8.53
N LEU A 120 4.32 -10.38 8.13
CA LEU A 120 4.79 -10.44 6.74
C LEU A 120 6.11 -11.22 6.69
N ASN A 121 6.23 -12.14 5.74
CA ASN A 121 7.51 -12.74 5.41
C ASN A 121 8.32 -11.85 4.45
N PHE A 122 9.55 -12.26 4.14
CA PHE A 122 10.45 -11.49 3.28
C PHE A 122 9.86 -11.27 1.87
N GLN A 123 9.29 -12.31 1.24
CA GLN A 123 8.72 -12.23 -0.10
C GLN A 123 7.51 -11.28 -0.15
N GLN A 124 6.67 -11.33 0.88
CA GLN A 124 5.52 -10.42 0.99
C GLN A 124 5.96 -8.97 1.17
N LEU A 125 6.98 -8.72 1.99
CA LEU A 125 7.57 -7.39 2.13
C LEU A 125 8.14 -6.89 0.80
N GLU A 126 8.88 -7.74 0.09
CA GLU A 126 9.40 -7.43 -1.24
C GLU A 126 8.26 -7.10 -2.20
N SER A 127 7.22 -7.94 -2.28
CA SER A 127 6.05 -7.72 -3.14
C SER A 127 5.37 -6.39 -2.88
N ILE A 128 5.18 -6.01 -1.60
CA ILE A 128 4.62 -4.69 -1.24
C ILE A 128 5.52 -3.55 -1.76
N LEU A 129 6.83 -3.68 -1.63
CA LEU A 129 7.76 -2.62 -2.04
C LEU A 129 7.83 -2.42 -3.55
N ILE A 130 7.50 -3.45 -4.34
CA ILE A 130 7.57 -3.40 -5.80
C ILE A 130 6.22 -3.30 -6.49
N GLY A 131 5.12 -3.49 -5.75
CA GLY A 131 3.75 -3.45 -6.28
C GLY A 131 3.32 -4.75 -6.97
N ASN A 132 3.78 -5.90 -6.49
CA ASN A 132 3.36 -7.23 -6.92
C ASN A 132 2.30 -7.82 -5.99
N LEU A 133 1.69 -8.93 -6.41
CA LEU A 133 0.77 -9.70 -5.56
C LEU A 133 1.52 -10.28 -4.35
N LEU A 134 0.83 -10.32 -3.20
CA LEU A 134 1.36 -10.97 -2.01
C LEU A 134 1.33 -12.48 -2.10
N TYR A 135 0.34 -12.99 -2.81
CA TYR A 135 0.06 -14.41 -2.95
C TYR A 135 -0.28 -14.73 -4.39
N ASP A 136 0.15 -15.88 -4.88
CA ASP A 136 -0.29 -16.39 -6.17
C ASP A 136 -1.81 -16.53 -6.21
N ILE A 137 -2.40 -16.23 -7.37
CA ILE A 137 -3.84 -16.34 -7.57
C ILE A 137 -4.24 -17.82 -7.53
N SER A 138 -5.28 -18.11 -6.77
CA SER A 138 -5.81 -19.46 -6.60
C SER A 138 -7.31 -19.50 -6.94
N SER A 139 -7.85 -20.71 -7.15
CA SER A 139 -9.28 -20.93 -7.42
C SER A 139 -10.19 -20.53 -6.25
N ASN A 140 -9.63 -20.34 -5.06
CA ASN A 140 -10.38 -19.93 -3.86
C ASN A 140 -10.49 -18.42 -3.73
N ASP A 141 -9.75 -17.67 -4.55
CA ASP A 141 -9.73 -16.21 -4.49
C ASP A 141 -10.98 -15.64 -5.15
N GLN A 142 -11.48 -14.54 -4.61
CA GLN A 142 -12.60 -13.83 -5.21
C GLN A 142 -12.07 -12.80 -6.21
N LEU A 143 -12.60 -12.85 -7.42
CA LEU A 143 -12.31 -11.89 -8.46
C LEU A 143 -13.57 -11.10 -8.78
N LEU A 144 -13.52 -9.81 -8.54
CA LEU A 144 -14.62 -8.88 -8.75
C LEU A 144 -14.23 -7.82 -9.78
N LYS A 145 -15.18 -7.40 -10.60
CA LYS A 145 -15.00 -6.26 -11.49
C LYS A 145 -15.63 -5.02 -10.83
N GLU A 146 -14.82 -4.00 -10.60
CA GLU A 146 -15.23 -2.72 -10.00
C GLU A 146 -14.83 -1.55 -10.89
N GLY A 147 -15.73 -1.09 -11.76
CA GLY A 147 -15.45 -0.01 -12.71
C GLY A 147 -14.33 -0.37 -13.67
N THR A 148 -13.19 0.34 -13.58
CA THR A 148 -11.98 0.13 -14.40
C THR A 148 -10.95 -0.79 -13.75
N TYR A 149 -11.31 -1.44 -12.64
CA TYR A 149 -10.43 -2.32 -11.88
C TYR A 149 -10.95 -3.75 -11.82
N PHE A 150 -10.02 -4.70 -11.81
CA PHE A 150 -10.25 -6.00 -11.20
C PHE A 150 -9.81 -5.92 -9.74
N LYS A 151 -10.68 -6.38 -8.84
CA LYS A 151 -10.39 -6.51 -7.42
C LYS A 151 -10.18 -7.98 -7.10
N ILE A 152 -8.98 -8.32 -6.66
CA ILE A 152 -8.61 -9.66 -6.21
C ILE A 152 -8.69 -9.65 -4.69
N VAL A 153 -9.51 -10.51 -4.11
CA VAL A 153 -9.63 -10.68 -2.65
C VAL A 153 -9.11 -12.05 -2.28
N GLN A 154 -8.09 -12.08 -1.43
CA GLN A 154 -7.41 -13.29 -0.98
C GLN A 154 -7.44 -13.33 0.55
N GLN A 155 -7.72 -14.51 1.12
CA GLN A 155 -7.66 -14.76 2.55
C GLN A 155 -6.59 -15.81 2.84
N LYS A 156 -5.62 -15.46 3.66
CA LYS A 156 -4.56 -16.37 4.12
C LYS A 156 -4.38 -16.21 5.64
N GLU A 157 -4.71 -17.26 6.38
CA GLU A 157 -4.73 -17.20 7.85
C GLU A 157 -5.60 -16.01 8.33
N SER A 158 -5.05 -15.13 9.15
CA SER A 158 -5.72 -13.92 9.65
C SER A 158 -5.65 -12.74 8.70
N ILE A 159 -4.89 -12.84 7.60
CA ILE A 159 -4.66 -11.71 6.69
C ILE A 159 -5.59 -11.79 5.49
N GLN A 160 -6.41 -10.76 5.32
CA GLN A 160 -7.12 -10.51 4.09
C GLN A 160 -6.35 -9.49 3.25
N SER A 161 -6.08 -9.83 1.99
CA SER A 161 -5.53 -8.89 1.01
C SER A 161 -6.56 -8.56 -0.07
N GLN A 162 -6.62 -7.30 -0.46
CA GLN A 162 -7.42 -6.82 -1.58
C GLN A 162 -6.50 -6.04 -2.52
N ASN A 163 -6.39 -6.50 -3.76
CA ASN A 163 -5.57 -5.86 -4.79
C ASN A 163 -6.49 -5.26 -5.85
N LEU A 164 -6.38 -3.95 -6.11
CA LEU A 164 -7.06 -3.27 -7.21
C LEU A 164 -6.10 -3.20 -8.41
N VAL A 165 -6.39 -4.02 -9.42
CA VAL A 165 -5.61 -4.13 -10.66
C VAL A 165 -6.29 -3.29 -11.73
N ASN A 166 -5.58 -2.31 -12.29
CA ASN A 166 -6.09 -1.49 -13.36
C ASN A 166 -6.22 -2.32 -14.65
N MET A 167 -7.43 -2.38 -15.22
CA MET A 167 -7.74 -3.20 -16.39
C MET A 167 -6.98 -2.80 -17.67
N LYS A 168 -6.48 -1.56 -17.74
CA LYS A 168 -5.76 -1.05 -18.90
C LYS A 168 -4.26 -1.33 -18.83
N THR A 169 -3.68 -1.26 -17.64
CA THR A 169 -2.23 -1.39 -17.43
C THR A 169 -1.84 -2.73 -16.83
N SER A 170 -2.82 -3.52 -16.37
CA SER A 170 -2.63 -4.77 -15.62
C SER A 170 -1.78 -4.60 -14.34
N LYS A 171 -1.57 -3.34 -13.88
CA LYS A 171 -0.79 -3.04 -12.68
C LYS A 171 -1.69 -2.92 -11.45
N ILE A 172 -1.16 -3.31 -10.31
CA ILE A 172 -1.79 -3.06 -9.02
C ILE A 172 -1.62 -1.58 -8.70
N GLU A 173 -2.74 -0.87 -8.55
CA GLU A 173 -2.74 0.54 -8.14
C GLU A 173 -3.07 0.73 -6.66
N LYS A 174 -3.66 -0.28 -6.03
CA LYS A 174 -3.94 -0.27 -4.58
C LYS A 174 -3.86 -1.67 -4.01
N LEU A 175 -3.19 -1.77 -2.88
CA LEU A 175 -3.19 -2.93 -1.99
C LEU A 175 -3.83 -2.54 -0.66
N ILE A 176 -4.72 -3.35 -0.15
CA ILE A 176 -5.31 -3.22 1.19
C ILE A 176 -5.04 -4.53 1.92
N LEU A 177 -4.39 -4.45 3.06
CA LEU A 177 -4.15 -5.57 3.96
C LEU A 177 -4.88 -5.32 5.27
N PHE A 178 -5.66 -6.29 5.69
CA PHE A 178 -6.33 -6.29 6.98
C PHE A 178 -5.96 -7.56 7.75
N ASP A 179 -5.49 -7.40 8.96
CA ASP A 179 -5.23 -8.51 9.88
C ASP A 179 -6.37 -8.57 10.92
N GLU A 180 -7.14 -9.64 10.86
CA GLU A 180 -8.32 -9.87 11.72
C GLU A 180 -7.94 -10.04 13.20
N ILE A 181 -6.72 -10.51 13.51
CA ILE A 181 -6.26 -10.71 14.89
C ILE A 181 -5.88 -9.38 15.54
N THR A 182 -5.11 -8.58 14.82
CA THR A 182 -4.58 -7.31 15.36
C THR A 182 -5.48 -6.11 15.08
N ASN A 183 -6.52 -6.28 14.25
CA ASN A 183 -7.35 -5.20 13.70
C ASN A 183 -6.51 -4.09 13.04
N TYR A 184 -5.39 -4.47 12.46
CA TYR A 184 -4.49 -3.54 11.76
C TYR A 184 -4.82 -3.48 10.28
N LEU A 185 -4.91 -2.27 9.75
CA LEU A 185 -5.16 -2.02 8.35
C LEU A 185 -3.94 -1.31 7.74
N LEU A 186 -3.39 -1.87 6.68
CA LEU A 186 -2.39 -1.22 5.84
C LEU A 186 -2.96 -1.02 4.45
N THR A 187 -2.88 0.19 3.95
CA THR A 187 -3.18 0.51 2.56
C THR A 187 -1.92 1.02 1.87
N VAL A 188 -1.67 0.53 0.67
CA VAL A 188 -0.59 1.04 -0.19
C VAL A 188 -1.20 1.46 -1.51
N ASP A 189 -1.10 2.74 -1.84
CA ASP A 189 -1.45 3.27 -3.15
C ASP A 189 -0.18 3.38 -4.00
N TYR A 190 -0.23 2.81 -5.22
CA TYR A 190 0.85 2.84 -6.19
C TYR A 190 0.47 3.80 -7.31
N GLU A 191 1.29 4.83 -7.51
CA GLU A 191 0.96 5.94 -8.40
C GLU A 191 2.14 6.31 -9.31
N ASN A 192 1.85 7.14 -10.31
CA ASN A 192 2.86 7.75 -11.18
C ASN A 192 3.78 6.71 -11.85
N PHE A 193 3.19 5.65 -12.37
CA PHE A 193 3.92 4.59 -13.06
C PHE A 193 4.79 5.13 -14.18
N LYS A 194 6.04 4.65 -14.25
CA LYS A 194 7.04 5.07 -15.22
C LYS A 194 7.77 3.85 -15.79
N PRO A 195 8.19 3.90 -17.05
CA PRO A 195 9.06 2.87 -17.60
C PRO A 195 10.39 2.80 -16.83
N LEU A 196 10.77 1.59 -16.44
CA LEU A 196 12.08 1.26 -15.89
C LEU A 196 12.61 0.04 -16.66
N GLY A 197 13.42 0.30 -17.70
CA GLY A 197 13.73 -0.73 -18.70
C GLY A 197 12.47 -1.17 -19.42
N ASN A 198 12.19 -2.47 -19.39
CA ASN A 198 11.03 -3.09 -20.02
C ASN A 198 9.81 -3.23 -19.08
N ILE A 199 9.93 -2.76 -17.84
CA ILE A 199 8.87 -2.87 -16.84
C ILE A 199 8.23 -1.50 -16.59
N LEU A 200 6.95 -1.50 -16.24
CA LEU A 200 6.23 -0.33 -15.75
C LEU A 200 6.27 -0.37 -14.21
N PHE A 201 6.99 0.58 -13.60
CA PHE A 201 7.27 0.61 -12.16
C PHE A 201 6.57 1.80 -11.49
N PRO A 202 5.97 1.64 -10.29
CA PRO A 202 5.34 2.76 -9.59
C PRO A 202 6.38 3.81 -9.19
N GLY A 203 6.13 5.05 -9.58
CA GLY A 203 6.99 6.19 -9.24
C GLY A 203 6.70 6.78 -7.86
N ARG A 204 5.59 6.40 -7.24
CA ARG A 204 5.17 6.81 -5.90
C ARG A 204 4.46 5.67 -5.19
N HIS A 205 4.80 5.50 -3.93
CA HIS A 205 4.11 4.61 -2.99
C HIS A 205 3.60 5.47 -1.84
N LEU A 206 2.33 5.34 -1.51
CA LEU A 206 1.74 5.98 -0.35
C LEU A 206 1.24 4.89 0.61
N PHE A 207 1.95 4.73 1.71
CA PHE A 207 1.57 3.80 2.77
C PHE A 207 0.71 4.55 3.80
N THR A 208 -0.44 4.00 4.09
CA THR A 208 -1.31 4.49 5.15
C THR A 208 -1.63 3.33 6.08
N SER A 209 -1.31 3.48 7.35
CA SER A 209 -1.64 2.48 8.36
C SER A 209 -2.63 3.01 9.36
N ILE A 210 -3.57 2.18 9.74
CA ILE A 210 -4.58 2.46 10.75
C ILE A 210 -4.51 1.32 11.78
N SER A 211 -4.30 1.68 13.05
CA SER A 211 -4.38 0.74 14.15
C SER A 211 -5.41 1.23 15.16
N TYR A 212 -6.16 0.29 15.73
CA TYR A 212 -7.06 0.60 16.84
C TYR A 212 -6.36 0.17 18.12
N LEU A 213 -6.23 1.10 19.08
CA LEU A 213 -5.77 0.74 20.42
C LEU A 213 -6.80 -0.21 21.06
N GLU A 214 -6.33 -1.24 21.74
CA GLU A 214 -7.18 -2.04 22.61
C GLU A 214 -7.94 -1.08 23.55
N ASN A 215 -9.26 -1.04 23.47
CA ASN A 215 -10.17 -0.15 24.21
C ASN A 215 -10.32 1.30 23.66
N SER A 216 -9.88 1.62 22.46
CA SER A 216 -10.13 2.92 21.81
C SER A 216 -10.90 2.76 20.51
N SER A 217 -11.96 3.54 20.34
CA SER A 217 -12.66 3.66 19.05
C SER A 217 -12.00 4.67 18.09
N VAL A 218 -10.88 5.29 18.52
CA VAL A 218 -10.17 6.30 17.72
C VAL A 218 -9.01 5.61 17.00
N PRO A 219 -8.96 5.61 15.66
CA PRO A 219 -7.85 5.04 14.91
C PRO A 219 -6.60 5.92 15.00
N ILE A 220 -5.43 5.30 15.06
CA ILE A 220 -4.15 5.96 14.85
C ILE A 220 -3.80 5.83 13.37
N ILE A 221 -3.64 6.96 12.67
CA ILE A 221 -3.34 6.99 11.24
C ILE A 221 -1.89 7.43 11.05
N ASN A 222 -1.10 6.61 10.36
CA ASN A 222 0.26 6.95 9.95
C ASN A 222 0.36 6.88 8.41
N ASN A 223 1.00 7.89 7.81
CA ASN A 223 1.24 7.96 6.36
C ASN A 223 2.75 7.95 6.10
N ILE A 224 3.18 7.17 5.13
CA ILE A 224 4.57 7.04 4.70
C ILE A 224 4.66 7.29 3.20
#